data_8a58e7480216e30277f0cc2f7ef5a452
#
_entry.id   8a58e7480216e30277f0cc2f7ef5a452
#
_cell.length_a   1.000
_cell.length_b   1.000
_cell.length_c   1.000
_cell.angle_alpha   90.00
_cell.angle_beta   90.00
_cell.angle_gamma   90.00
#
_symmetry.space_group_name_H-M   'P 1'
#
loop_
_entity.id
_entity.type
_entity.pdbx_description
1 polymer ?
#
loop_
_entity_poly.entity_id
_entity_poly.type
_entity_poly.pdbx_seq_one_letter_code
_entity_poly.pdbx_strand_id
1 'polypeptide(L)'
;MAWTNEQQQAITLRNSSLIVSAAAGSGKTSVLVERLIQILSDTTEKVFADRMIVVTFTNDAAAEMKQRLQTAFEKRIAEEPENRWLRQQQLLLPAAKISTINAFCFDLIREHLGDGEITSSFRVMDETEQDLLFRAAVDEVLNRWYTERAAEMQLLWNAFCNHTDQALEELLLELKTFLASIPFPEQWKQQVLQRFSVP
;
A
#
# COMPACT_ATOMS: atom_id res chain seq x y z
N MET A 1 -16.13 -25.32 -14.26
CA MET A 1 -15.28 -24.79 -15.36
C MET A 1 -14.00 -25.57 -15.35
N ALA A 2 -13.48 -25.93 -16.53
CA ALA A 2 -12.13 -26.52 -16.61
C ALA A 2 -11.11 -25.36 -16.62
N TRP A 3 -10.09 -25.43 -15.76
CA TRP A 3 -8.98 -24.50 -15.74
C TRP A 3 -8.01 -24.78 -16.89
N THR A 4 -7.37 -23.76 -17.46
CA THR A 4 -6.24 -23.97 -18.39
C THR A 4 -5.02 -24.50 -17.62
N ASN A 5 -4.03 -25.01 -18.34
CA ASN A 5 -2.80 -25.52 -17.71
C ASN A 5 -2.09 -24.44 -16.88
N GLU A 6 -2.00 -23.20 -17.38
CA GLU A 6 -1.38 -22.08 -16.71
C GLU A 6 -2.18 -21.65 -15.48
N GLN A 7 -3.51 -21.63 -15.58
CA GLN A 7 -4.40 -21.37 -14.45
C GLN A 7 -4.24 -22.44 -13.36
N GLN A 8 -4.20 -23.72 -13.77
CA GLN A 8 -4.00 -24.83 -12.85
C GLN A 8 -2.63 -24.73 -12.15
N GLN A 9 -1.57 -24.39 -12.86
CA GLN A 9 -0.26 -24.15 -12.28
C GLN A 9 -0.31 -23.00 -11.26
N ALA A 10 -0.95 -21.89 -11.61
CA ALA A 10 -1.11 -20.76 -10.70
C ALA A 10 -1.89 -21.12 -9.44
N ILE A 11 -2.86 -22.02 -9.52
CA ILE A 11 -3.65 -22.50 -8.39
C ILE A 11 -2.84 -23.45 -7.49
N THR A 12 -2.04 -24.33 -8.06
CA THR A 12 -1.39 -25.44 -7.32
C THR A 12 0.03 -25.14 -6.83
N LEU A 13 0.75 -24.18 -7.45
CA LEU A 13 2.12 -23.89 -7.07
C LEU A 13 2.21 -23.43 -5.61
N ARG A 14 3.15 -24.02 -4.83
CA ARG A 14 3.39 -23.73 -3.41
C ARG A 14 4.87 -23.37 -3.20
N ASN A 15 5.17 -22.77 -2.04
CA ASN A 15 6.53 -22.52 -1.55
C ASN A 15 7.42 -21.69 -2.52
N SER A 16 6.80 -20.82 -3.33
CA SER A 16 7.49 -19.95 -4.27
C SER A 16 6.72 -18.65 -4.51
N SER A 17 7.42 -17.61 -4.90
CA SER A 17 6.80 -16.36 -5.37
C SER A 17 6.23 -16.59 -6.77
N LEU A 18 5.00 -16.14 -6.99
CA LEU A 18 4.29 -16.28 -8.25
C LEU A 18 3.82 -14.90 -8.75
N ILE A 19 4.18 -14.58 -9.98
CA ILE A 19 3.64 -13.41 -10.70
C ILE A 19 2.72 -13.92 -11.81
N VAL A 20 1.47 -13.47 -11.82
CA VAL A 20 0.48 -13.81 -12.85
C VAL A 20 0.21 -12.59 -13.71
N SER A 21 0.64 -12.65 -14.96
CA SER A 21 0.31 -11.64 -15.98
C SER A 21 -0.78 -12.19 -16.90
N ALA A 22 -1.89 -11.46 -17.02
CA ALA A 22 -3.02 -11.88 -17.83
C ALA A 22 -3.91 -10.68 -18.20
N ALA A 23 -4.55 -10.73 -19.37
CA ALA A 23 -5.45 -9.70 -19.86
C ALA A 23 -6.66 -9.49 -18.92
N ALA A 24 -7.36 -8.37 -19.09
CA ALA A 24 -8.64 -8.14 -18.41
C ALA A 24 -9.64 -9.25 -18.82
N GLY A 25 -10.47 -9.71 -17.88
CA GLY A 25 -11.46 -10.77 -18.14
C GLY A 25 -10.89 -12.20 -18.19
N SER A 26 -9.60 -12.42 -18.06
CA SER A 26 -8.97 -13.76 -18.09
C SER A 26 -9.23 -14.64 -16.87
N GLY A 27 -10.05 -14.17 -15.91
CA GLY A 27 -10.37 -14.93 -14.69
C GLY A 27 -9.33 -14.87 -13.58
N LYS A 28 -8.42 -13.87 -13.56
CA LYS A 28 -7.39 -13.70 -12.51
C LYS A 28 -7.95 -13.82 -11.09
N THR A 29 -9.05 -13.11 -10.81
CA THR A 29 -9.68 -13.14 -9.49
C THR A 29 -10.22 -14.54 -9.15
N SER A 30 -10.81 -15.23 -10.13
CA SER A 30 -11.31 -16.60 -9.92
C SER A 30 -10.19 -17.60 -9.64
N VAL A 31 -9.06 -17.47 -10.37
CA VAL A 31 -7.83 -18.27 -10.11
C VAL A 31 -7.28 -17.99 -8.71
N LEU A 32 -7.26 -16.72 -8.28
CA LEU A 32 -6.80 -16.36 -6.94
C LEU A 32 -7.72 -16.92 -5.86
N VAL A 33 -9.04 -16.79 -6.00
CA VAL A 33 -10.02 -17.36 -5.06
C VAL A 33 -9.83 -18.87 -4.96
N GLU A 34 -9.75 -19.58 -6.09
CA GLU A 34 -9.56 -21.03 -6.09
C GLU A 34 -8.23 -21.43 -5.43
N ARG A 35 -7.13 -20.69 -5.72
CA ARG A 35 -5.85 -20.88 -5.05
C ARG A 35 -5.97 -20.77 -3.54
N LEU A 36 -6.61 -19.70 -3.05
CA LEU A 36 -6.79 -19.46 -1.62
C LEU A 36 -7.64 -20.56 -0.97
N ILE A 37 -8.73 -20.95 -1.62
CA ILE A 37 -9.56 -22.08 -1.13
C ILE A 37 -8.76 -23.37 -1.05
N GLN A 38 -7.95 -23.70 -2.06
CA GLN A 38 -7.11 -24.89 -2.02
C GLN A 38 -6.05 -24.85 -0.91
N ILE A 39 -5.41 -23.69 -0.70
CA ILE A 39 -4.45 -23.49 0.39
C ILE A 39 -5.13 -23.68 1.75
N LEU A 40 -6.27 -23.05 1.95
CA LEU A 40 -7.00 -23.08 3.22
C LEU A 40 -7.72 -24.43 3.47
N SER A 41 -8.00 -25.19 2.42
CA SER A 41 -8.59 -26.54 2.53
C SER A 41 -7.55 -27.63 2.79
N ASP A 42 -6.25 -27.32 2.59
CA ASP A 42 -5.19 -28.30 2.78
C ASP A 42 -4.97 -28.58 4.28
N THR A 43 -5.20 -29.84 4.65
CA THR A 43 -5.01 -30.31 6.03
C THR A 43 -3.57 -30.74 6.34
N THR A 44 -2.69 -30.78 5.33
CA THR A 44 -1.27 -31.16 5.49
C THR A 44 -0.43 -29.96 5.88
N GLU A 45 -0.56 -28.84 5.16
CA GLU A 45 0.17 -27.59 5.47
C GLU A 45 -0.49 -26.75 6.58
N LYS A 46 -1.78 -26.96 6.84
CA LYS A 46 -2.57 -26.32 7.92
C LYS A 46 -2.41 -24.80 7.98
N VAL A 47 -2.57 -24.12 6.85
CA VAL A 47 -2.62 -22.67 6.81
C VAL A 47 -3.98 -22.20 7.35
N PHE A 48 -3.95 -21.28 8.33
CA PHE A 48 -5.18 -20.72 8.90
C PHE A 48 -5.59 -19.44 8.18
N ALA A 49 -6.89 -19.22 8.00
CA ALA A 49 -7.42 -18.05 7.29
C ALA A 49 -7.06 -16.72 7.96
N ASP A 50 -6.97 -16.65 9.28
CA ASP A 50 -6.54 -15.47 10.05
C ASP A 50 -5.05 -15.12 9.88
N ARG A 51 -4.25 -16.03 9.30
CA ARG A 51 -2.84 -15.80 8.93
C ARG A 51 -2.65 -15.31 7.50
N MET A 52 -3.74 -15.14 6.76
CA MET A 52 -3.71 -14.73 5.37
C MET A 52 -3.80 -13.22 5.22
N ILE A 53 -2.98 -12.67 4.34
CA ILE A 53 -3.03 -11.26 3.93
C ILE A 53 -3.32 -11.21 2.44
N VAL A 54 -4.40 -10.53 2.07
CA VAL A 54 -4.77 -10.27 0.67
C VAL A 54 -4.96 -8.77 0.51
N VAL A 55 -4.18 -8.13 -0.34
CA VAL A 55 -4.28 -6.69 -0.59
C VAL A 55 -4.84 -6.40 -1.98
N THR A 56 -5.66 -5.37 -2.05
CA THR A 56 -6.29 -4.88 -3.29
C THR A 56 -6.05 -3.38 -3.45
N PHE A 57 -6.39 -2.84 -4.62
CA PHE A 57 -6.30 -1.39 -4.86
C PHE A 57 -7.54 -0.63 -4.39
N THR A 58 -8.73 -1.27 -4.41
CA THR A 58 -9.99 -0.62 -4.06
C THR A 58 -10.73 -1.37 -2.96
N ASN A 59 -11.54 -0.65 -2.18
CA ASN A 59 -12.40 -1.24 -1.16
C ASN A 59 -13.42 -2.21 -1.75
N ASP A 60 -13.97 -1.88 -2.92
CA ASP A 60 -14.93 -2.73 -3.63
C ASP A 60 -14.30 -4.07 -4.02
N ALA A 61 -13.05 -4.06 -4.52
CA ALA A 61 -12.34 -5.28 -4.85
C ALA A 61 -12.04 -6.13 -3.60
N ALA A 62 -11.75 -5.50 -2.46
CA ALA A 62 -11.56 -6.21 -1.19
C ALA A 62 -12.87 -6.84 -0.70
N ALA A 63 -13.97 -6.09 -0.77
CA ALA A 63 -15.31 -6.60 -0.41
C ALA A 63 -15.74 -7.76 -1.31
N GLU A 64 -15.55 -7.62 -2.62
CA GLU A 64 -15.83 -8.67 -3.60
C GLU A 64 -15.00 -9.94 -3.32
N MET A 65 -13.71 -9.77 -3.01
CA MET A 65 -12.82 -10.89 -2.66
C MET A 65 -13.33 -11.65 -1.43
N LYS A 66 -13.71 -10.92 -0.37
CA LYS A 66 -14.28 -11.52 0.85
C LYS A 66 -15.54 -12.32 0.52
N GLN A 67 -16.46 -11.74 -0.24
CA GLN A 67 -17.71 -12.39 -0.61
C GLN A 67 -17.47 -13.65 -1.46
N ARG A 68 -16.57 -13.58 -2.44
CA ARG A 68 -16.24 -14.74 -3.28
C ARG A 68 -15.61 -15.88 -2.48
N LEU A 69 -14.71 -15.57 -1.54
CA LEU A 69 -14.14 -16.58 -0.63
C LEU A 69 -15.21 -17.21 0.25
N GLN A 70 -16.08 -16.40 0.85
CA GLN A 70 -17.18 -16.93 1.68
C GLN A 70 -18.08 -17.88 0.90
N THR A 71 -18.53 -17.47 -0.29
CA THR A 71 -19.37 -18.32 -1.16
C THR A 71 -18.65 -19.61 -1.55
N ALA A 72 -17.35 -19.53 -1.84
CA ALA A 72 -16.57 -20.71 -2.19
C ALA A 72 -16.42 -21.70 -1.00
N PHE A 73 -16.24 -21.17 0.23
CA PHE A 73 -16.26 -22.00 1.44
C PHE A 73 -17.60 -22.65 1.69
N GLU A 74 -18.69 -21.90 1.57
CA GLU A 74 -20.06 -22.44 1.73
C GLU A 74 -20.30 -23.61 0.77
N LYS A 75 -19.87 -23.48 -0.48
CA LYS A 75 -19.95 -24.53 -1.47
C LYS A 75 -19.13 -25.76 -1.08
N ARG A 76 -17.87 -25.59 -0.67
CA ARG A 76 -17.01 -26.70 -0.23
C ARG A 76 -17.55 -27.39 1.00
N ILE A 77 -18.07 -26.65 1.97
CA ILE A 77 -18.69 -27.26 3.18
C ILE A 77 -19.97 -28.04 2.82
N ALA A 78 -20.74 -27.57 1.84
CA ALA A 78 -21.91 -28.32 1.36
C ALA A 78 -21.52 -29.63 0.68
N GLU A 79 -20.39 -29.70 0.00
CA GLU A 79 -19.82 -30.89 -0.61
C GLU A 79 -19.23 -31.86 0.46
N GLU A 80 -18.68 -31.32 1.56
CA GLU A 80 -18.01 -32.05 2.64
C GLU A 80 -18.55 -31.63 4.02
N PRO A 81 -19.81 -31.97 4.38
CA PRO A 81 -20.44 -31.45 5.61
C PRO A 81 -19.75 -31.87 6.91
N GLU A 82 -19.06 -33.00 6.93
CA GLU A 82 -18.35 -33.48 8.12
C GLU A 82 -16.92 -32.96 8.26
N ASN A 83 -16.44 -32.16 7.29
CA ASN A 83 -15.09 -31.62 7.30
C ASN A 83 -14.96 -30.46 8.32
N ARG A 84 -14.48 -30.82 9.53
CA ARG A 84 -14.30 -29.87 10.64
C ARG A 84 -13.27 -28.79 10.31
N TRP A 85 -12.25 -29.10 9.50
CA TRP A 85 -11.23 -28.16 9.09
C TRP A 85 -11.80 -27.00 8.24
N LEU A 86 -12.63 -27.33 7.25
CA LEU A 86 -13.29 -26.31 6.41
C LEU A 86 -14.21 -25.39 7.24
N ARG A 87 -14.96 -25.94 8.19
CA ARG A 87 -15.78 -25.15 9.11
C ARG A 87 -14.94 -24.23 10.00
N GLN A 88 -13.80 -24.70 10.48
CA GLN A 88 -12.88 -23.89 11.25
C GLN A 88 -12.31 -22.72 10.41
N GLN A 89 -11.91 -22.98 9.16
CA GLN A 89 -11.44 -21.94 8.25
C GLN A 89 -12.53 -20.90 7.97
N GLN A 90 -13.77 -21.32 7.77
CA GLN A 90 -14.90 -20.40 7.58
C GLN A 90 -15.09 -19.48 8.78
N LEU A 91 -14.96 -19.98 10.00
CA LEU A 91 -15.06 -19.18 11.22
C LEU A 91 -13.91 -18.20 11.38
N LEU A 92 -12.72 -18.53 10.88
CA LEU A 92 -11.52 -17.66 10.91
C LEU A 92 -11.49 -16.65 9.76
N LEU A 93 -12.25 -16.86 8.68
CA LEU A 93 -12.24 -15.98 7.50
C LEU A 93 -12.53 -14.49 7.80
N PRO A 94 -13.44 -14.13 8.72
CA PRO A 94 -13.64 -12.72 9.10
C PRO A 94 -12.39 -12.05 9.69
N ALA A 95 -11.49 -12.82 10.30
CA ALA A 95 -10.21 -12.32 10.86
C ALA A 95 -9.10 -12.26 9.81
N ALA A 96 -9.30 -12.81 8.60
CA ALA A 96 -8.34 -12.66 7.50
C ALA A 96 -8.16 -11.20 7.10
N LYS A 97 -6.90 -10.78 6.92
CA LYS A 97 -6.58 -9.41 6.51
C LYS A 97 -6.78 -9.26 4.99
N ILE A 98 -8.02 -8.99 4.58
CA ILE A 98 -8.39 -8.73 3.18
C ILE A 98 -8.83 -7.28 3.08
N SER A 99 -7.99 -6.39 2.54
CA SER A 99 -8.23 -4.95 2.53
C SER A 99 -7.44 -4.26 1.42
N THR A 100 -7.61 -2.95 1.28
CA THR A 100 -6.68 -2.16 0.47
C THR A 100 -5.31 -2.10 1.16
N ILE A 101 -4.25 -1.85 0.36
CA ILE A 101 -2.90 -1.70 0.91
C ILE A 101 -2.83 -0.57 1.96
N ASN A 102 -3.54 0.54 1.73
CA ASN A 102 -3.59 1.66 2.67
C ASN A 102 -4.29 1.25 3.98
N ALA A 103 -5.42 0.57 3.91
CA ALA A 103 -6.13 0.08 5.10
C ALA A 103 -5.27 -0.94 5.87
N PHE A 104 -4.58 -1.83 5.18
CA PHE A 104 -3.64 -2.77 5.79
C PHE A 104 -2.51 -2.06 6.55
N CYS A 105 -1.87 -1.06 5.92
CA CYS A 105 -0.82 -0.28 6.56
C CYS A 105 -1.34 0.49 7.79
N PHE A 106 -2.56 1.03 7.70
CA PHE A 106 -3.20 1.72 8.81
C PHE A 106 -3.48 0.80 10.00
N ASP A 107 -4.01 -0.40 9.73
CA ASP A 107 -4.24 -1.42 10.76
C ASP A 107 -2.93 -1.88 11.39
N LEU A 108 -1.86 -2.04 10.59
CA LEU A 108 -0.54 -2.41 11.09
C LEU A 108 0.02 -1.34 12.03
N ILE A 109 -0.09 -0.05 11.68
CA ILE A 109 0.32 1.05 12.56
C ILE A 109 -0.47 1.00 13.87
N ARG A 110 -1.79 0.77 13.82
CA ARG A 110 -2.62 0.66 15.03
C ARG A 110 -2.23 -0.50 15.93
N GLU A 111 -1.86 -1.63 15.35
CA GLU A 111 -1.43 -2.81 16.12
C GLU A 111 -0.06 -2.59 16.80
N HIS A 112 0.77 -1.67 16.27
CA HIS A 112 2.15 -1.41 16.71
C HIS A 112 2.38 0.01 17.25
N LEU A 113 1.35 0.66 17.79
CA LEU A 113 1.45 2.02 18.33
C LEU A 113 2.51 2.19 19.44
N GLY A 114 2.88 1.11 20.14
CA GLY A 114 3.90 1.16 21.20
C GLY A 114 5.34 1.23 20.70
N ASP A 115 5.58 0.95 19.43
CA ASP A 115 6.91 0.80 18.84
C ASP A 115 7.40 2.09 18.15
N GLY A 116 6.58 3.16 18.11
CA GLY A 116 6.86 4.38 17.38
C GLY A 116 6.47 5.68 18.08
N GLU A 117 6.78 6.80 17.46
CA GLU A 117 6.46 8.16 17.95
C GLU A 117 4.97 8.54 17.72
N ILE A 118 4.14 7.62 17.22
CA ILE A 118 2.75 7.89 16.86
C ILE A 118 1.85 7.66 18.07
N THR A 119 1.04 8.66 18.41
CA THR A 119 0.09 8.57 19.53
C THR A 119 -1.13 7.71 19.18
N SER A 120 -1.78 7.13 20.18
CA SER A 120 -2.97 6.28 20.00
C SER A 120 -4.18 7.00 19.37
N SER A 121 -4.18 8.33 19.37
CA SER A 121 -5.25 9.17 18.82
C SER A 121 -4.94 9.69 17.41
N PHE A 122 -3.98 9.10 16.70
CA PHE A 122 -3.64 9.55 15.35
C PHE A 122 -4.80 9.35 14.36
N ARG A 123 -4.89 10.24 13.41
CA ARG A 123 -5.76 10.13 12.24
C ARG A 123 -5.00 10.44 10.96
N VAL A 124 -5.49 9.95 9.85
CA VAL A 124 -4.98 10.36 8.54
C VAL A 124 -5.56 11.73 8.22
N MET A 125 -4.69 12.68 7.86
CA MET A 125 -5.09 13.99 7.38
C MET A 125 -5.73 13.88 5.99
N ASP A 126 -6.70 14.73 5.70
CA ASP A 126 -7.18 14.92 4.34
C ASP A 126 -6.18 15.79 3.53
N GLU A 127 -6.37 15.82 2.21
CA GLU A 127 -5.48 16.57 1.30
C GLU A 127 -5.46 18.07 1.62
N THR A 128 -6.58 18.65 2.00
CA THR A 128 -6.70 20.09 2.32
C THR A 128 -5.89 20.42 3.57
N GLU A 129 -6.02 19.62 4.62
CA GLU A 129 -5.24 19.78 5.86
C GLU A 129 -3.73 19.61 5.59
N GLN A 130 -3.38 18.63 4.77
CA GLN A 130 -1.97 18.38 4.39
C GLN A 130 -1.39 19.57 3.64
N ASP A 131 -2.12 20.16 2.69
CA ASP A 131 -1.67 21.32 1.93
C ASP A 131 -1.54 22.57 2.80
N LEU A 132 -2.48 22.80 3.72
CA LEU A 132 -2.40 23.92 4.66
C LEU A 132 -1.17 23.80 5.56
N LEU A 133 -0.92 22.63 6.13
CA LEU A 133 0.27 22.41 6.96
C LEU A 133 1.56 22.54 6.16
N PHE A 134 1.59 22.05 4.93
CA PHE A 134 2.76 22.19 4.08
C PHE A 134 3.07 23.65 3.78
N ARG A 135 2.07 24.44 3.38
CA ARG A 135 2.24 25.88 3.12
C ARG A 135 2.72 26.61 4.37
N ALA A 136 2.11 26.36 5.52
CA ALA A 136 2.55 26.95 6.78
C ALA A 136 4.03 26.62 7.11
N ALA A 137 4.44 25.37 6.88
CA ALA A 137 5.83 24.96 7.08
C ALA A 137 6.79 25.62 6.07
N VAL A 138 6.37 25.75 4.82
CA VAL A 138 7.14 26.47 3.78
C VAL A 138 7.32 27.95 4.19
N ASP A 139 6.24 28.63 4.57
CA ASP A 139 6.28 30.01 5.02
C ASP A 139 7.24 30.20 6.20
N GLU A 140 7.20 29.33 7.19
CA GLU A 140 8.10 29.38 8.35
C GLU A 140 9.56 29.21 7.91
N VAL A 141 9.87 28.25 7.04
CA VAL A 141 11.22 27.99 6.55
C VAL A 141 11.72 29.16 5.70
N LEU A 142 10.91 29.70 4.79
CA LEU A 142 11.28 30.83 3.95
C LEU A 142 11.55 32.09 4.79
N ASN A 143 10.68 32.42 5.76
CA ASN A 143 10.90 33.57 6.64
C ASN A 143 12.19 33.43 7.45
N ARG A 144 12.51 32.25 7.93
CA ARG A 144 13.77 31.97 8.61
C ARG A 144 14.96 32.15 7.67
N TRP A 145 14.90 31.63 6.46
CA TRP A 145 15.99 31.69 5.49
C TRP A 145 16.21 33.11 4.96
N TYR A 146 15.17 33.94 4.80
CA TYR A 146 15.32 35.37 4.47
C TYR A 146 16.15 36.12 5.50
N THR A 147 16.10 35.68 6.76
CA THR A 147 16.85 36.27 7.85
C THR A 147 18.26 35.70 7.98
N GLU A 148 18.37 34.37 7.96
CA GLU A 148 19.61 33.67 8.29
C GLU A 148 20.51 33.40 7.06
N ARG A 149 19.93 33.34 5.86
CA ARG A 149 20.59 32.95 4.60
C ARG A 149 20.21 33.83 3.44
N ALA A 150 20.22 35.15 3.66
CA ALA A 150 19.78 36.15 2.67
C ALA A 150 20.49 36.04 1.33
N ALA A 151 21.78 35.73 1.31
CA ALA A 151 22.57 35.63 0.08
C ALA A 151 22.15 34.41 -0.76
N GLU A 152 21.94 33.24 -0.14
CA GLU A 152 21.49 32.03 -0.82
C GLU A 152 20.05 32.18 -1.31
N MET A 153 19.19 32.84 -0.53
CA MET A 153 17.83 33.16 -0.95
C MET A 153 17.79 34.06 -2.16
N GLN A 154 18.68 35.07 -2.23
CA GLN A 154 18.81 35.96 -3.40
C GLN A 154 19.21 35.17 -4.66
N LEU A 155 20.10 34.16 -4.53
CA LEU A 155 20.49 33.32 -5.65
C LEU A 155 19.30 32.44 -6.12
N LEU A 156 18.55 31.83 -5.20
CA LEU A 156 17.34 31.05 -5.51
C LEU A 156 16.29 31.94 -6.20
N TRP A 157 16.06 33.13 -5.70
CA TRP A 157 15.12 34.08 -6.25
C TRP A 157 15.47 34.48 -7.70
N ASN A 158 16.73 34.79 -7.94
CA ASN A 158 17.21 35.17 -9.27
C ASN A 158 17.15 33.95 -10.26
N ALA A 159 17.34 32.73 -9.76
CA ALA A 159 17.38 31.55 -10.61
C ALA A 159 15.99 30.98 -10.94
N PHE A 160 15.04 31.02 -10.01
CA PHE A 160 13.81 30.24 -10.12
C PHE A 160 12.51 31.02 -9.89
N CYS A 161 12.54 32.21 -9.25
CA CYS A 161 11.32 32.74 -8.67
C CYS A 161 10.67 33.89 -9.46
N ASN A 162 11.21 34.30 -10.60
CA ASN A 162 10.66 35.44 -11.37
C ASN A 162 10.12 36.60 -10.48
N HIS A 163 10.76 36.85 -9.34
CA HIS A 163 10.41 37.85 -8.32
C HIS A 163 9.11 37.59 -7.54
N THR A 164 8.64 36.33 -7.45
CA THR A 164 7.47 35.94 -6.59
C THR A 164 7.78 34.70 -5.76
N ASP A 165 7.39 34.69 -4.48
CA ASP A 165 7.52 33.52 -3.59
C ASP A 165 6.64 32.37 -4.04
N GLN A 166 5.55 32.65 -4.74
CA GLN A 166 4.62 31.65 -5.25
C GLN A 166 5.32 30.63 -6.16
N ALA A 167 6.24 31.06 -7.03
CA ALA A 167 6.99 30.16 -7.91
C ALA A 167 7.88 29.19 -7.11
N LEU A 168 8.45 29.66 -5.99
CA LEU A 168 9.25 28.82 -5.10
C LEU A 168 8.38 27.83 -4.32
N GLU A 169 7.21 28.25 -3.83
CA GLU A 169 6.25 27.37 -3.18
C GLU A 169 5.78 26.25 -4.12
N GLU A 170 5.42 26.58 -5.36
CA GLU A 170 5.01 25.63 -6.38
C GLU A 170 6.13 24.60 -6.65
N LEU A 171 7.36 25.06 -6.82
CA LEU A 171 8.54 24.21 -7.00
C LEU A 171 8.76 23.28 -5.80
N LEU A 172 8.62 23.78 -4.58
CA LEU A 172 8.75 22.97 -3.36
C LEU A 172 7.64 21.91 -3.23
N LEU A 173 6.42 22.24 -3.66
CA LEU A 173 5.30 21.31 -3.69
C LEU A 173 5.53 20.21 -4.71
N GLU A 174 5.99 20.54 -5.91
CA GLU A 174 6.37 19.56 -6.93
C GLU A 174 7.50 18.65 -6.43
N LEU A 175 8.53 19.22 -5.82
CA LEU A 175 9.65 18.47 -5.26
C LEU A 175 9.19 17.55 -4.12
N LYS A 176 8.32 18.00 -3.22
CA LYS A 176 7.70 17.18 -2.17
C LYS A 176 6.99 15.98 -2.78
N THR A 177 6.14 16.21 -3.79
CA THR A 177 5.36 15.17 -4.46
C THR A 177 6.28 14.16 -5.14
N PHE A 178 7.32 14.64 -5.83
CA PHE A 178 8.32 13.80 -6.45
C PHE A 178 9.09 12.96 -5.41
N LEU A 179 9.57 13.57 -4.33
CA LEU A 179 10.30 12.87 -3.27
C LEU A 179 9.45 11.82 -2.56
N ALA A 180 8.14 12.05 -2.40
CA ALA A 180 7.21 11.07 -1.85
C ALA A 180 7.01 9.84 -2.75
N SER A 181 7.28 9.95 -4.06
CA SER A 181 7.20 8.83 -5.01
C SER A 181 8.46 7.95 -5.06
N ILE A 182 9.54 8.37 -4.40
CA ILE A 182 10.84 7.67 -4.44
C ILE A 182 11.03 6.83 -3.19
N PRO A 183 11.50 5.55 -3.30
CA PRO A 183 11.70 4.69 -2.14
C PRO A 183 12.72 5.20 -1.13
N PHE A 184 13.77 5.92 -1.59
CA PHE A 184 14.89 6.39 -0.77
C PHE A 184 15.22 7.86 -1.08
N PRO A 185 14.36 8.82 -0.67
CA PRO A 185 14.50 10.22 -1.06
C PRO A 185 15.79 10.87 -0.56
N GLU A 186 16.28 10.52 0.62
CA GLU A 186 17.53 11.07 1.16
C GLU A 186 18.76 10.64 0.35
N GLN A 187 18.82 9.39 -0.06
CA GLN A 187 19.89 8.89 -0.93
C GLN A 187 19.86 9.58 -2.29
N TRP A 188 18.67 9.76 -2.85
CA TRP A 188 18.51 10.48 -4.11
C TRP A 188 18.98 11.93 -3.98
N LYS A 189 18.60 12.64 -2.93
CA LYS A 189 19.07 14.02 -2.68
C LYS A 189 20.59 14.11 -2.61
N GLN A 190 21.23 13.19 -1.88
CA GLN A 190 22.69 13.14 -1.78
C GLN A 190 23.36 12.89 -3.15
N GLN A 191 22.84 11.96 -3.95
CA GLN A 191 23.36 11.67 -5.29
C GLN A 191 23.23 12.86 -6.23
N VAL A 192 22.11 13.59 -6.19
CA VAL A 192 21.90 14.80 -6.99
C VAL A 192 22.89 15.88 -6.56
N LEU A 193 23.01 16.15 -5.28
CA LEU A 193 23.95 17.17 -4.76
C LEU A 193 25.39 16.86 -5.17
N GLN A 194 25.83 15.59 -5.11
CA GLN A 194 27.16 15.18 -5.56
C GLN A 194 27.41 15.49 -7.04
N ARG A 195 26.39 15.31 -7.91
CA ARG A 195 26.54 15.63 -9.35
C ARG A 195 26.76 17.10 -9.64
N PHE A 196 26.24 17.97 -8.79
CA PHE A 196 26.40 19.43 -8.93
C PHE A 196 27.60 19.99 -8.14
N SER A 197 28.23 19.17 -7.28
CA SER A 197 29.38 19.56 -6.47
C SER A 197 30.73 19.28 -7.15
N VAL A 198 30.73 18.70 -8.35
CA VAL A 198 31.97 18.47 -9.13
C VAL A 198 32.25 19.74 -9.93
N PRO A 199 33.43 20.40 -9.74
CA PRO A 199 33.81 21.60 -10.46
C PRO A 199 34.07 21.37 -11.95
#